data_ee3ba8d23e360a86c8275bf128493b45
#
_entry.id   ee3ba8d23e360a86c8275bf128493b45
#
_cell.length_a   1.000
_cell.length_b   1.000
_cell.length_c   1.000
_cell.angle_alpha   90.00
_cell.angle_beta   90.00
_cell.angle_gamma   90.00
#
_symmetry.space_group_name_H-M   'P 1'
#
loop_
_entity.id
_entity.type
_entity.pdbx_description
1 polymer ?
#
loop_
_entity_poly.entity_id
_entity_poly.type
_entity_poly.pdbx_seq_one_letter_code
_entity_poly.pdbx_strand_id
1 'polypeptide(L)'
;MNQRELSGVLKEAEEMNLIDKNILEMMEETLEFSSMQVRDVMIPRPQMIVVRHNEKPKEFLPRIIDSSHSRFPVVDEDSEEVKGILLAKELLPFGFNSNDDFNLEKVMRPVNFIPESKKLDSLLEEFRKKRYHMAIVVDEYGSVSGLVTIEDILEEIVGEIEDETDIDEEKQILQVSDNEYLVPALTELDDFNDQFNTEFIADDLSLIHI
;
A
#
# COMPACT_ATOMS: atom_id res chain seq x y z
N MET A 1 -23.56 -18.36 -13.69
CA MET A 1 -23.61 -17.39 -12.61
C MET A 1 -22.43 -16.44 -12.85
N ASN A 2 -22.71 -15.18 -13.08
CA ASN A 2 -21.67 -14.15 -13.26
C ASN A 2 -21.42 -13.47 -11.89
N GLN A 3 -20.39 -12.61 -11.82
CA GLN A 3 -20.00 -11.93 -10.58
C GLN A 3 -21.16 -11.12 -9.96
N ARG A 4 -21.96 -10.42 -10.81
CA ARG A 4 -23.13 -9.64 -10.35
C ARG A 4 -24.23 -10.53 -9.75
N GLU A 5 -24.46 -11.70 -10.33
CA GLU A 5 -25.43 -12.67 -9.80
C GLU A 5 -24.96 -13.21 -8.44
N LEU A 6 -23.66 -13.44 -8.28
CA LEU A 6 -23.09 -13.91 -7.02
C LEU A 6 -23.18 -12.81 -5.93
N SER A 7 -22.82 -11.57 -6.24
CA SER A 7 -22.97 -10.44 -5.31
C SER A 7 -24.45 -10.26 -4.86
N GLY A 8 -25.41 -10.43 -5.77
CA GLY A 8 -26.82 -10.43 -5.43
C GLY A 8 -27.22 -11.49 -4.42
N VAL A 9 -26.72 -12.72 -4.57
CA VAL A 9 -26.97 -13.82 -3.62
C VAL A 9 -26.34 -13.54 -2.25
N LEU A 10 -25.15 -12.94 -2.22
CA LEU A 10 -24.49 -12.57 -0.97
C LEU A 10 -25.27 -11.49 -0.22
N LYS A 11 -25.80 -10.48 -0.92
CA LYS A 11 -26.67 -9.45 -0.32
C LYS A 11 -27.97 -10.03 0.24
N GLU A 12 -28.61 -10.95 -0.49
CA GLU A 12 -29.78 -11.65 0.03
C GLU A 12 -29.46 -12.47 1.31
N ALA A 13 -28.26 -13.07 1.37
CA ALA A 13 -27.83 -13.82 2.55
C ALA A 13 -27.59 -12.90 3.77
N GLU A 14 -27.07 -11.70 3.56
CA GLU A 14 -26.92 -10.68 4.61
C GLU A 14 -28.30 -10.19 5.10
N GLU A 15 -29.21 -9.83 4.19
CA GLU A 15 -30.57 -9.43 4.54
C GLU A 15 -31.33 -10.51 5.35
N MET A 16 -31.02 -11.78 5.11
CA MET A 16 -31.56 -12.93 5.88
C MET A 16 -30.80 -13.17 7.20
N ASN A 17 -29.82 -12.36 7.57
CA ASN A 17 -28.93 -12.54 8.72
C ASN A 17 -28.19 -13.88 8.74
N LEU A 18 -27.86 -14.45 7.58
CA LEU A 18 -27.04 -15.66 7.45
C LEU A 18 -25.54 -15.34 7.49
N ILE A 19 -25.17 -14.15 7.07
CA ILE A 19 -23.82 -13.57 7.19
C ILE A 19 -23.95 -12.16 7.75
N ASP A 20 -22.93 -11.65 8.42
CA ASP A 20 -22.88 -10.25 8.85
C ASP A 20 -22.32 -9.34 7.73
N LYS A 21 -22.47 -8.03 7.92
CA LYS A 21 -22.07 -7.02 6.95
C LYS A 21 -20.57 -7.11 6.62
N ASN A 22 -19.71 -7.27 7.63
CA ASN A 22 -18.26 -7.33 7.43
C ASN A 22 -17.87 -8.56 6.59
N ILE A 23 -18.56 -9.70 6.78
CA ILE A 23 -18.33 -10.89 5.95
C ILE A 23 -18.80 -10.64 4.51
N LEU A 24 -19.92 -9.95 4.31
CA LEU A 24 -20.38 -9.58 2.98
C LEU A 24 -19.35 -8.71 2.26
N GLU A 25 -18.87 -7.64 2.90
CA GLU A 25 -17.85 -6.72 2.37
C GLU A 25 -16.59 -7.50 1.98
N MET A 26 -16.01 -8.27 2.89
CA MET A 26 -14.83 -9.10 2.60
C MET A 26 -15.04 -10.08 1.42
N MET A 27 -16.26 -10.62 1.26
CA MET A 27 -16.57 -11.49 0.11
C MET A 27 -16.65 -10.69 -1.19
N GLU A 28 -17.23 -9.50 -1.19
CA GLU A 28 -17.29 -8.62 -2.36
C GLU A 28 -15.88 -8.17 -2.78
N GLU A 29 -15.04 -7.72 -1.85
CA GLU A 29 -13.63 -7.38 -2.08
C GLU A 29 -12.83 -8.57 -2.65
N THR A 30 -13.02 -9.77 -2.09
CA THR A 30 -12.38 -10.99 -2.62
C THR A 30 -12.78 -11.26 -4.10
N LEU A 31 -14.01 -10.95 -4.49
CA LEU A 31 -14.45 -11.11 -5.88
C LEU A 31 -13.78 -10.09 -6.81
N GLU A 32 -13.61 -8.86 -6.37
CA GLU A 32 -12.94 -7.79 -7.12
C GLU A 32 -11.43 -8.03 -7.23
N PHE A 33 -10.80 -8.45 -6.15
CA PHE A 33 -9.39 -8.81 -6.07
C PHE A 33 -8.94 -9.75 -7.19
N SER A 34 -9.79 -10.70 -7.60
CA SER A 34 -9.46 -11.65 -8.68
C SER A 34 -9.21 -11.00 -10.05
N SER A 35 -9.70 -9.79 -10.26
CA SER A 35 -9.54 -9.02 -11.50
C SER A 35 -8.41 -7.99 -11.44
N MET A 36 -7.97 -7.60 -10.24
CA MET A 36 -7.00 -6.55 -10.02
C MET A 36 -5.59 -6.91 -10.49
N GLN A 37 -4.84 -5.88 -10.82
CA GLN A 37 -3.43 -5.96 -11.24
C GLN A 37 -2.55 -5.19 -10.24
N VAL A 38 -1.26 -5.48 -10.25
CA VAL A 38 -0.29 -4.83 -9.37
C VAL A 38 -0.32 -3.30 -9.46
N ARG A 39 -0.56 -2.75 -10.66
CA ARG A 39 -0.66 -1.29 -10.86
C ARG A 39 -1.79 -0.63 -10.07
N ASP A 40 -2.82 -1.38 -9.71
CA ASP A 40 -4.01 -0.87 -9.04
C ASP A 40 -3.78 -0.63 -7.54
N VAL A 41 -2.77 -1.34 -6.96
CA VAL A 41 -2.47 -1.31 -5.51
C VAL A 41 -1.02 -0.95 -5.18
N MET A 42 -0.13 -0.81 -6.17
CA MET A 42 1.28 -0.50 -5.93
C MET A 42 1.45 0.89 -5.32
N ILE A 43 2.44 1.02 -4.45
CA ILE A 43 2.95 2.32 -4.01
C ILE A 43 3.74 2.92 -5.18
N PRO A 44 3.31 4.05 -5.77
CA PRO A 44 3.98 4.67 -6.90
C PRO A 44 5.39 5.14 -6.55
N ARG A 45 6.29 5.15 -7.53
CA ARG A 45 7.70 5.55 -7.35
C ARG A 45 7.90 6.87 -6.59
N PRO A 46 7.14 7.96 -6.82
CA PRO A 46 7.33 9.21 -6.08
C PRO A 46 7.05 9.11 -4.58
N GLN A 47 6.25 8.11 -4.16
CA GLN A 47 5.88 7.88 -2.77
C GLN A 47 6.80 6.87 -2.07
N MET A 48 7.70 6.21 -2.81
CA MET A 48 8.62 5.24 -2.25
C MET A 48 9.62 5.88 -1.29
N ILE A 49 9.74 5.35 -0.08
CA ILE A 49 10.83 5.69 0.83
C ILE A 49 12.02 4.78 0.51
N VAL A 50 13.09 5.38 0.03
CA VAL A 50 14.28 4.65 -0.44
C VAL A 50 15.53 5.03 0.36
N VAL A 51 16.52 4.14 0.38
CA VAL A 51 17.86 4.39 0.88
C VAL A 51 18.81 4.47 -0.31
N ARG A 52 19.65 5.50 -0.40
CA ARG A 52 20.66 5.59 -1.46
C ARG A 52 21.87 4.75 -1.09
N HIS A 53 22.43 4.08 -2.07
CA HIS A 53 23.52 3.10 -1.85
C HIS A 53 24.76 3.71 -1.17
N ASN A 54 25.04 4.99 -1.41
CA ASN A 54 26.18 5.72 -0.85
C ASN A 54 25.86 6.48 0.46
N GLU A 55 24.60 6.50 0.89
CA GLU A 55 24.21 7.14 2.17
C GLU A 55 24.82 6.42 3.36
N LYS A 56 25.23 7.20 4.36
CA LYS A 56 25.67 6.67 5.65
C LYS A 56 24.47 6.40 6.58
N PRO A 57 24.60 5.45 7.52
CA PRO A 57 23.53 5.16 8.47
C PRO A 57 22.94 6.39 9.16
N LYS A 58 23.75 7.38 9.51
CA LYS A 58 23.28 8.63 10.15
C LYS A 58 22.33 9.46 9.27
N GLU A 59 22.41 9.29 7.96
CA GLU A 59 21.63 10.07 6.99
C GLU A 59 20.26 9.44 6.74
N PHE A 60 20.19 8.11 6.65
CA PHE A 60 18.95 7.41 6.35
C PHE A 60 18.18 6.90 7.58
N LEU A 61 18.87 6.66 8.73
CA LEU A 61 18.21 6.16 9.94
C LEU A 61 17.01 6.99 10.41
N PRO A 62 17.07 8.35 10.45
CA PRO A 62 15.90 9.13 10.82
C PRO A 62 14.67 8.82 9.96
N ARG A 63 14.82 8.77 8.64
CA ARG A 63 13.73 8.44 7.71
C ARG A 63 13.17 7.05 7.93
N ILE A 64 14.03 6.06 8.23
CA ILE A 64 13.61 4.68 8.52
C ILE A 64 12.78 4.63 9.80
N ILE A 65 13.22 5.35 10.84
CA ILE A 65 12.53 5.37 12.13
C ILE A 65 11.17 6.09 11.99
N ASP A 66 11.17 7.25 11.36
CA ASP A 66 9.96 8.09 11.24
C ASP A 66 8.88 7.39 10.37
N SER A 67 9.30 6.61 9.36
CA SER A 67 8.37 5.92 8.46
C SER A 67 7.73 4.68 9.06
N SER A 68 8.25 4.14 10.14
CA SER A 68 7.81 2.86 10.76
C SER A 68 7.82 1.64 9.83
N HIS A 69 8.32 1.76 8.60
CA HIS A 69 8.38 0.63 7.66
C HIS A 69 9.48 -0.35 8.01
N SER A 70 9.29 -1.60 7.59
CA SER A 70 10.24 -2.69 7.85
C SER A 70 11.23 -2.94 6.72
N ARG A 71 10.95 -2.47 5.48
CA ARG A 71 11.72 -2.77 4.27
C ARG A 71 11.87 -1.53 3.41
N PHE A 72 13.08 -1.33 2.89
CA PHE A 72 13.44 -0.15 2.12
C PHE A 72 14.19 -0.56 0.85
N PRO A 73 13.74 -0.14 -0.34
CA PRO A 73 14.52 -0.28 -1.55
C PRO A 73 15.82 0.51 -1.44
N VAL A 74 16.92 -0.10 -1.84
CA VAL A 74 18.23 0.54 -1.95
C VAL A 74 18.45 0.88 -3.41
N VAL A 75 18.60 2.17 -3.71
CA VAL A 75 18.74 2.69 -5.06
C VAL A 75 20.16 3.21 -5.30
N ASP A 76 20.61 3.05 -6.53
CA ASP A 76 21.84 3.68 -7.00
C ASP A 76 21.64 5.20 -7.15
N GLU A 77 22.66 5.99 -6.85
CA GLU A 77 22.53 7.44 -6.87
C GLU A 77 22.39 8.02 -8.28
N ASP A 78 23.13 7.46 -9.23
CA ASP A 78 23.24 8.00 -10.60
C ASP A 78 22.16 7.41 -11.52
N SER A 79 21.92 6.09 -11.44
CA SER A 79 21.01 5.38 -12.33
C SER A 79 19.60 5.23 -11.78
N GLU A 80 19.42 5.49 -10.49
CA GLU A 80 18.18 5.24 -9.75
C GLU A 80 17.66 3.78 -9.85
N GLU A 81 18.55 2.87 -10.25
CA GLU A 81 18.26 1.44 -10.27
C GLU A 81 18.17 0.88 -8.85
N VAL A 82 17.22 0.00 -8.61
CA VAL A 82 17.12 -0.69 -7.32
C VAL A 82 18.15 -1.81 -7.25
N LYS A 83 19.11 -1.70 -6.34
CA LYS A 83 20.22 -2.65 -6.14
C LYS A 83 19.86 -3.77 -5.14
N GLY A 84 18.98 -3.49 -4.19
CA GLY A 84 18.63 -4.42 -3.12
C GLY A 84 17.49 -3.93 -2.26
N ILE A 85 17.12 -4.75 -1.27
CA ILE A 85 16.14 -4.38 -0.23
C ILE A 85 16.86 -4.42 1.12
N LEU A 86 16.84 -3.30 1.84
CA LEU A 86 17.31 -3.22 3.22
C LEU A 86 16.14 -3.55 4.16
N LEU A 87 16.37 -4.44 5.12
CA LEU A 87 15.43 -4.66 6.21
C LEU A 87 15.85 -3.82 7.43
N ALA A 88 14.93 -3.05 8.01
CA ALA A 88 15.21 -2.23 9.20
C ALA A 88 15.86 -3.04 10.34
N LYS A 89 15.43 -4.29 10.55
CA LYS A 89 15.99 -5.19 11.58
C LYS A 89 17.47 -5.54 11.38
N GLU A 90 17.97 -5.50 10.14
CA GLU A 90 19.39 -5.79 9.86
C GLU A 90 20.32 -4.66 10.35
N LEU A 91 19.75 -3.52 10.74
CA LEU A 91 20.48 -2.40 11.33
C LEU A 91 20.74 -2.60 12.84
N LEU A 92 19.95 -3.43 13.52
CA LEU A 92 20.03 -3.65 14.96
C LEU A 92 21.44 -4.05 15.48
N PRO A 93 22.19 -4.96 14.80
CA PRO A 93 23.51 -5.34 15.26
C PRO A 93 24.55 -4.23 15.24
N PHE A 94 24.35 -3.22 14.39
CA PHE A 94 25.31 -2.12 14.20
C PHE A 94 25.14 -1.00 15.23
N GLY A 95 24.03 -0.98 15.98
CA GLY A 95 23.75 -0.01 17.02
C GLY A 95 23.83 1.45 16.54
N PHE A 96 23.49 2.39 17.44
CA PHE A 96 23.53 3.81 17.08
C PHE A 96 24.95 4.43 17.10
N ASN A 97 25.97 3.68 17.50
CA ASN A 97 27.29 4.24 17.86
C ASN A 97 28.48 3.78 17.00
N SER A 98 28.36 2.82 16.10
CA SER A 98 29.51 2.30 15.34
C SER A 98 29.31 2.44 13.83
N ASN A 99 29.80 3.54 13.26
CA ASN A 99 29.72 3.78 11.81
C ASN A 99 30.81 3.08 11.00
N ASP A 100 31.83 2.50 11.62
CA ASP A 100 33.05 2.11 10.91
C ASP A 100 32.96 0.74 10.24
N ASP A 101 32.02 -0.14 10.65
CA ASP A 101 31.89 -1.49 10.11
C ASP A 101 30.60 -1.75 9.33
N PHE A 102 29.70 -0.75 9.20
CA PHE A 102 28.46 -0.91 8.44
C PHE A 102 28.74 -0.96 6.95
N ASN A 103 28.33 -2.06 6.32
CA ASN A 103 28.39 -2.22 4.88
C ASN A 103 27.02 -2.62 4.34
N LEU A 104 26.38 -1.70 3.60
CA LEU A 104 25.04 -1.87 3.06
C LEU A 104 24.95 -3.09 2.13
N GLU A 105 25.97 -3.35 1.31
CA GLU A 105 25.99 -4.51 0.39
C GLU A 105 25.92 -5.87 1.11
N LYS A 106 26.43 -5.95 2.34
CA LYS A 106 26.42 -7.21 3.12
C LYS A 106 25.07 -7.51 3.76
N VAL A 107 24.24 -6.48 3.97
CA VAL A 107 22.94 -6.60 4.65
C VAL A 107 21.75 -6.52 3.69
N MET A 108 21.96 -6.05 2.46
CA MET A 108 20.92 -6.03 1.43
C MET A 108 20.47 -7.44 1.06
N ARG A 109 19.16 -7.56 0.79
CA ARG A 109 18.54 -8.75 0.20
C ARG A 109 18.35 -8.56 -1.31
N PRO A 110 18.32 -9.66 -2.08
CA PRO A 110 18.01 -9.60 -3.51
C PRO A 110 16.65 -8.97 -3.79
N VAL A 111 16.55 -8.26 -4.90
CA VAL A 111 15.31 -7.65 -5.39
C VAL A 111 14.52 -8.66 -6.21
N ASN A 112 13.19 -8.66 -6.05
CA ASN A 112 12.27 -9.32 -6.96
C ASN A 112 11.59 -8.24 -7.80
N PHE A 113 11.73 -8.33 -9.12
CA PHE A 113 11.06 -7.44 -10.06
C PHE A 113 9.83 -8.11 -10.64
N ILE A 114 8.74 -7.38 -10.74
CA ILE A 114 7.48 -7.86 -11.30
C ILE A 114 6.89 -6.80 -12.23
N PRO A 115 6.18 -7.19 -13.30
CA PRO A 115 5.50 -6.24 -14.18
C PRO A 115 4.24 -5.69 -13.49
N GLU A 116 3.91 -4.44 -13.75
CA GLU A 116 2.72 -3.76 -13.23
C GLU A 116 1.40 -4.41 -13.71
N SER A 117 1.42 -5.10 -14.85
CA SER A 117 0.26 -5.82 -15.40
C SER A 117 0.00 -7.19 -14.77
N LYS A 118 0.84 -7.62 -13.81
CA LYS A 118 0.68 -8.91 -13.14
C LYS A 118 -0.58 -8.90 -12.29
N LYS A 119 -1.33 -10.03 -12.31
CA LYS A 119 -2.50 -10.19 -11.45
C LYS A 119 -2.11 -10.35 -9.98
N LEU A 120 -2.92 -9.76 -9.09
CA LEU A 120 -2.66 -9.80 -7.65
C LEU A 120 -2.75 -11.21 -7.06
N ASP A 121 -3.71 -12.03 -7.50
CA ASP A 121 -3.83 -13.42 -7.06
C ASP A 121 -2.55 -14.22 -7.34
N SER A 122 -2.00 -14.05 -8.53
CA SER A 122 -0.73 -14.70 -8.93
C SER A 122 0.47 -14.19 -8.15
N LEU A 123 0.49 -12.88 -7.82
CA LEU A 123 1.55 -12.30 -6.99
C LEU A 123 1.47 -12.78 -5.55
N LEU A 124 0.28 -12.84 -4.96
CA LEU A 124 0.08 -13.35 -3.61
C LEU A 124 0.55 -14.80 -3.48
N GLU A 125 0.26 -15.63 -4.48
CA GLU A 125 0.76 -17.01 -4.52
C GLU A 125 2.30 -17.06 -4.60
N GLU A 126 2.90 -16.15 -5.37
CA GLU A 126 4.35 -16.03 -5.51
C GLU A 126 5.02 -15.58 -4.20
N PHE A 127 4.48 -14.57 -3.53
CA PHE A 127 4.94 -14.14 -2.20
C PHE A 127 4.95 -15.30 -1.21
N ARG A 128 3.86 -16.07 -1.15
CA ARG A 128 3.76 -17.24 -0.26
C ARG A 128 4.76 -18.34 -0.60
N LYS A 129 4.96 -18.65 -1.88
CA LYS A 129 5.86 -19.72 -2.33
C LYS A 129 7.33 -19.35 -2.13
N LYS A 130 7.72 -18.13 -2.51
CA LYS A 130 9.11 -17.68 -2.50
C LYS A 130 9.50 -17.00 -1.17
N ARG A 131 8.56 -16.74 -0.27
CA ARG A 131 8.77 -16.16 1.06
C ARG A 131 9.47 -14.80 1.03
N TYR A 132 9.14 -13.95 0.10
CA TYR A 132 9.48 -12.53 0.14
C TYR A 132 8.21 -11.70 0.34
N HIS A 133 8.32 -10.47 0.83
CA HIS A 133 7.19 -9.64 1.25
C HIS A 133 7.15 -8.29 0.54
N MET A 134 8.08 -8.04 -0.36
CA MET A 134 8.16 -6.81 -1.13
C MET A 134 8.71 -7.12 -2.51
N ALA A 135 8.12 -6.53 -3.54
CA ALA A 135 8.60 -6.59 -4.92
C ALA A 135 8.69 -5.17 -5.49
N ILE A 136 9.64 -4.97 -6.38
CA ILE A 136 9.77 -3.75 -7.17
C ILE A 136 8.97 -3.92 -8.46
N VAL A 137 8.10 -2.96 -8.74
CA VAL A 137 7.22 -2.96 -9.90
C VAL A 137 7.92 -2.24 -11.05
N VAL A 138 7.85 -2.84 -12.23
CA VAL A 138 8.45 -2.28 -13.45
C VAL A 138 7.43 -2.18 -14.57
N ASP A 139 7.60 -1.14 -15.40
CA ASP A 139 6.83 -0.94 -16.63
C ASP A 139 7.32 -1.85 -17.78
N GLU A 140 6.74 -1.69 -18.97
CA GLU A 140 7.07 -2.46 -20.19
C GLU A 140 8.49 -2.17 -20.71
N TYR A 141 9.10 -1.10 -20.26
CA TYR A 141 10.46 -0.69 -20.64
C TYR A 141 11.51 -1.11 -19.60
N GLY A 142 11.07 -1.71 -18.49
CA GLY A 142 11.93 -2.11 -17.39
C GLY A 142 12.25 -0.97 -16.41
N SER A 143 11.58 0.18 -16.53
CA SER A 143 11.73 1.29 -15.58
C SER A 143 10.93 1.01 -14.32
N VAL A 144 11.44 1.45 -13.17
CA VAL A 144 10.76 1.29 -11.89
C VAL A 144 9.53 2.20 -11.83
N SER A 145 8.34 1.59 -11.73
CA SER A 145 7.05 2.27 -11.58
C SER A 145 6.66 2.44 -10.11
N GLY A 146 7.08 1.50 -9.24
CA GLY A 146 6.72 1.53 -7.83
C GLY A 146 7.23 0.31 -7.07
N LEU A 147 6.61 0.04 -5.95
CA LEU A 147 6.77 -1.20 -5.18
C LEU A 147 5.40 -1.71 -4.71
N VAL A 148 5.34 -2.97 -4.33
CA VAL A 148 4.18 -3.58 -3.70
C VAL A 148 4.64 -4.53 -2.60
N THR A 149 3.92 -4.56 -1.50
CA THR A 149 4.15 -5.48 -0.38
C THR A 149 3.05 -6.54 -0.28
N ILE A 150 3.26 -7.56 0.52
CA ILE A 150 2.22 -8.55 0.78
C ILE A 150 1.11 -7.94 1.64
N GLU A 151 1.48 -6.98 2.47
CA GLU A 151 0.59 -6.23 3.33
C GLU A 151 -0.44 -5.47 2.47
N ASP A 152 -0.02 -4.71 1.45
CA ASP A 152 -0.90 -4.00 0.51
C ASP A 152 -1.90 -4.96 -0.19
N ILE A 153 -1.43 -6.15 -0.58
CA ILE A 153 -2.30 -7.15 -1.23
C ILE A 153 -3.33 -7.74 -0.26
N LEU A 154 -2.96 -7.92 1.01
CA LEU A 154 -3.89 -8.46 2.00
C LEU A 154 -4.95 -7.45 2.40
N GLU A 155 -4.62 -6.17 2.39
CA GLU A 155 -5.54 -5.06 2.61
C GLU A 155 -6.70 -5.08 1.61
N GLU A 156 -6.42 -5.34 0.33
CA GLU A 156 -7.44 -5.50 -0.73
C GLU A 156 -8.40 -6.71 -0.55
N ILE A 157 -8.13 -7.59 0.40
CA ILE A 157 -8.97 -8.79 0.68
C ILE A 157 -9.72 -8.63 2.00
N VAL A 158 -9.07 -8.00 2.99
CA VAL A 158 -9.55 -7.95 4.37
C VAL A 158 -10.17 -6.58 4.69
N GLY A 159 -9.91 -5.57 3.85
CA GLY A 159 -10.18 -4.18 4.14
C GLY A 159 -9.17 -3.59 5.14
N GLU A 160 -9.29 -2.33 5.47
CA GLU A 160 -8.48 -1.70 6.51
C GLU A 160 -8.71 -2.44 7.83
N ILE A 161 -7.65 -3.04 8.39
CA ILE A 161 -7.69 -3.59 9.75
C ILE A 161 -7.48 -2.39 10.67
N GLU A 162 -8.56 -1.84 11.20
CA GLU A 162 -8.48 -0.81 12.24
C GLU A 162 -7.61 -1.34 13.39
N ASP A 163 -6.43 -0.75 13.60
CA ASP A 163 -5.60 -1.05 14.76
C ASP A 163 -6.25 -0.39 15.99
N GLU A 164 -6.30 -1.08 17.13
CA GLU A 164 -6.90 -0.58 18.39
C GLU A 164 -6.26 0.74 18.87
N THR A 165 -5.18 1.18 18.20
CA THR A 165 -4.43 2.42 18.48
C THR A 165 -4.57 3.50 17.42
N ASP A 166 -5.25 3.22 16.31
CA ASP A 166 -5.54 4.23 15.28
C ASP A 166 -6.59 5.20 15.82
N ILE A 167 -6.10 6.18 16.54
CA ILE A 167 -6.91 7.37 16.85
C ILE A 167 -7.00 8.14 15.54
N ASP A 168 -8.16 8.01 14.90
CA ASP A 168 -8.60 8.68 13.67
C ASP A 168 -8.55 10.22 13.75
N GLU A 169 -7.41 10.81 14.07
CA GLU A 169 -7.29 12.29 14.08
C GLU A 169 -7.00 12.86 12.69
N GLU A 170 -6.48 12.06 11.75
CA GLU A 170 -6.10 12.57 10.42
C GLU A 170 -7.10 12.29 9.29
N LYS A 171 -8.01 11.32 9.45
CA LYS A 171 -8.99 10.94 8.42
C LYS A 171 -10.39 11.57 8.62
N GLN A 172 -10.66 12.26 9.71
CA GLN A 172 -12.01 12.73 9.98
C GLN A 172 -12.33 14.06 9.31
N ILE A 173 -13.48 14.08 8.64
CA ILE A 173 -14.14 15.33 8.22
C ILE A 173 -14.58 16.07 9.48
N LEU A 174 -13.92 17.17 9.79
CA LEU A 174 -14.18 17.95 11.00
C LEU A 174 -15.15 19.10 10.71
N GLN A 175 -16.25 19.17 11.42
CA GLN A 175 -17.12 20.34 11.36
C GLN A 175 -16.53 21.50 12.18
N VAL A 176 -16.14 22.58 11.49
CA VAL A 176 -15.53 23.78 12.09
C VAL A 176 -16.59 24.78 12.52
N SER A 177 -17.69 24.89 11.77
CA SER A 177 -18.87 25.71 12.08
C SER A 177 -20.13 25.13 11.47
N ASP A 178 -21.29 25.75 11.68
CA ASP A 178 -22.60 25.25 11.20
C ASP A 178 -22.61 24.89 9.68
N ASN A 179 -21.76 25.53 8.86
CA ASN A 179 -21.71 25.33 7.43
C ASN A 179 -20.28 25.17 6.87
N GLU A 180 -19.28 24.95 7.72
CA GLU A 180 -17.89 24.80 7.31
C GLU A 180 -17.30 23.49 7.84
N TYR A 181 -16.69 22.74 6.95
CA TYR A 181 -16.06 21.47 7.24
C TYR A 181 -14.59 21.50 6.79
N LEU A 182 -13.70 20.96 7.59
CA LEU A 182 -12.34 20.67 7.21
C LEU A 182 -12.30 19.23 6.70
N VAL A 183 -12.02 19.06 5.43
CA VAL A 183 -11.94 17.76 4.76
C VAL A 183 -10.48 17.48 4.42
N PRO A 184 -9.88 16.39 4.87
CA PRO A 184 -8.55 16.00 4.45
C PRO A 184 -8.46 15.86 2.91
N ALA A 185 -7.32 16.23 2.32
CA ALA A 185 -7.16 16.22 0.86
C ALA A 185 -7.17 14.81 0.24
N LEU A 186 -6.98 13.77 1.07
CA LEU A 186 -6.97 12.36 0.68
C LEU A 186 -8.24 11.61 1.14
N THR A 187 -9.29 12.32 1.56
CA THR A 187 -10.58 11.69 1.90
C THR A 187 -11.14 10.98 0.67
N GLU A 188 -11.52 9.73 0.84
CA GLU A 188 -12.15 8.97 -0.23
C GLU A 188 -13.49 9.56 -0.64
N LEU A 189 -13.81 9.42 -1.92
CA LEU A 189 -15.03 10.04 -2.49
C LEU A 189 -16.30 9.43 -1.89
N ASP A 190 -16.25 8.15 -1.56
CA ASP A 190 -17.37 7.45 -0.95
C ASP A 190 -17.62 7.93 0.48
N ASP A 191 -16.59 8.15 1.29
CA ASP A 191 -16.68 8.74 2.63
C ASP A 191 -17.24 10.18 2.57
N PHE A 192 -16.78 10.96 1.57
CA PHE A 192 -17.32 12.29 1.35
C PHE A 192 -18.80 12.25 0.97
N ASN A 193 -19.18 11.35 0.06
CA ASN A 193 -20.56 11.20 -0.38
C ASN A 193 -21.48 10.79 0.78
N ASP A 194 -21.06 9.85 1.61
CA ASP A 194 -21.81 9.39 2.77
C ASP A 194 -21.99 10.50 3.81
N GLN A 195 -20.91 11.25 4.12
CA GLN A 195 -20.96 12.32 5.11
C GLN A 195 -21.87 13.50 4.70
N PHE A 196 -21.84 13.86 3.40
CA PHE A 196 -22.60 15.02 2.88
C PHE A 196 -23.88 14.64 2.14
N ASN A 197 -24.20 13.34 2.06
CA ASN A 197 -25.33 12.79 1.34
C ASN A 197 -25.37 13.27 -0.12
N THR A 198 -24.21 13.16 -0.81
CA THR A 198 -23.98 13.53 -2.21
C THR A 198 -23.76 12.26 -3.05
N GLU A 199 -23.72 12.40 -4.38
CA GLU A 199 -23.50 11.29 -5.33
C GLU A 199 -22.42 11.69 -6.36
N PHE A 200 -21.30 12.26 -5.91
CA PHE A 200 -20.19 12.57 -6.80
C PHE A 200 -19.53 11.29 -7.31
N ILE A 201 -19.15 11.30 -8.58
CA ILE A 201 -18.38 10.21 -9.19
C ILE A 201 -17.00 10.73 -9.61
N ALA A 202 -16.01 9.84 -9.71
CA ALA A 202 -14.61 10.20 -9.98
C ALA A 202 -14.44 11.01 -11.28
N ASP A 203 -15.27 10.76 -12.30
CA ASP A 203 -15.25 11.49 -13.56
C ASP A 203 -15.67 12.98 -13.42
N ASP A 204 -16.42 13.32 -12.39
CA ASP A 204 -16.85 14.71 -12.11
C ASP A 204 -15.74 15.53 -11.43
N LEU A 205 -14.74 14.87 -10.85
CA LEU A 205 -13.64 15.49 -10.11
C LEU A 205 -12.41 15.82 -10.96
N SER A 206 -12.43 15.53 -12.26
CA SER A 206 -11.29 15.78 -13.17
C SER A 206 -10.89 17.25 -13.31
N LEU A 207 -11.55 18.17 -12.61
CA LEU A 207 -11.33 19.63 -12.65
C LEU A 207 -10.71 20.22 -11.38
N ILE A 208 -10.36 19.42 -10.37
CA ILE A 208 -9.68 19.93 -9.17
C ILE A 208 -8.17 19.70 -9.30
N HIS A 209 -7.57 20.27 -10.32
CA HIS A 209 -6.16 20.61 -10.36
C HIS A 209 -6.05 22.13 -10.31
N ILE A 210 -6.05 22.67 -9.09
CA ILE A 210 -5.54 24.01 -8.81
C ILE A 210 -4.29 23.89 -7.98
#